data_d238297b4c6fa0fd458b630543f8acfd
#
_entry.id   d238297b4c6fa0fd458b630543f8acfd
#
_cell.length_a   1.000
_cell.length_b   1.000
_cell.length_c   1.000
_cell.angle_alpha   90.00
_cell.angle_beta   90.00
_cell.angle_gamma   90.00
#
_symmetry.space_group_name_H-M   'P 1'
#
loop_
_entity.id
_entity.type
_entity.pdbx_description
1 polymer ?
#
loop_
_entity_poly.entity_id
_entity_poly.type
_entity_poly.pdbx_seq_one_letter_code
_entity_poly.pdbx_strand_id
1 'polypeptide(L)'
;MLFFRQAKIVLIGLVSAGVMAFSAIPVMADSLHAEAQQQLNEQDVKAVLWMQRAAEYRALCYQAYNIAWREIEEAVAKHKAGSRPLAIVVDVDDTILDNTPLISGCVGTKWLAHDEQWSAWCHDEQAEPMPGAVEFLQAVDRLGVGIFYITGREAPQDEECSLRNLKRLKFPQISKKHVLMKKLNFSKPKRFALVNKDYDVILYMGDSMTDFPLGVKGLWQERNDITDKFKDEYGVKYILLPNPTYGGWENSLAAGYDKMPPQEKDAVRRAALQPWQTHDE
;
A
#
# COMPACT_ATOMS: atom_id res chain seq x y z
N MET A 1 88.58 -10.95 -26.38
CA MET A 1 87.89 -11.84 -27.29
C MET A 1 86.95 -12.72 -26.52
N LEU A 2 85.72 -12.67 -26.76
CA LEU A 2 84.53 -13.45 -26.51
C LEU A 2 83.38 -12.63 -25.91
N PHE A 3 82.33 -12.65 -26.69
CA PHE A 3 81.04 -12.01 -26.44
C PHE A 3 80.25 -12.71 -25.36
N PHE A 4 79.56 -11.95 -24.49
CA PHE A 4 78.37 -12.44 -23.80
C PHE A 4 77.22 -11.47 -24.08
N ARG A 5 76.29 -11.89 -24.93
CA ARG A 5 74.98 -11.27 -25.09
C ARG A 5 74.06 -11.81 -23.99
N GLN A 6 73.58 -10.91 -23.13
CA GLN A 6 72.51 -11.21 -22.21
C GLN A 6 71.17 -11.06 -22.92
N ALA A 7 70.37 -12.11 -22.87
CA ALA A 7 68.99 -12.10 -23.28
C ALA A 7 68.13 -11.48 -22.18
N LYS A 8 67.43 -10.40 -22.48
CA LYS A 8 66.33 -9.87 -21.68
C LYS A 8 65.09 -10.64 -22.09
N ILE A 9 64.59 -11.53 -21.24
CA ILE A 9 63.27 -12.15 -21.37
C ILE A 9 62.26 -11.25 -20.72
N VAL A 10 61.24 -10.99 -21.50
CA VAL A 10 60.03 -10.18 -21.25
C VAL A 10 59.22 -10.77 -20.10
N LEU A 11 58.92 -9.99 -19.11
CA LEU A 11 57.88 -10.25 -18.11
C LEU A 11 56.77 -9.19 -18.29
N ILE A 12 55.98 -9.37 -19.36
CA ILE A 12 54.78 -8.58 -19.61
C ILE A 12 53.68 -9.58 -19.94
N GLY A 13 52.74 -9.83 -19.02
CA GLY A 13 51.58 -10.62 -19.39
C GLY A 13 50.78 -11.31 -18.28
N LEU A 14 50.72 -10.76 -17.06
CA LEU A 14 49.92 -11.38 -16.01
C LEU A 14 49.22 -10.38 -15.05
N VAL A 15 49.05 -9.12 -15.44
CA VAL A 15 48.36 -8.14 -14.57
C VAL A 15 46.99 -7.73 -15.08
N SER A 16 46.63 -8.07 -16.34
CA SER A 16 45.35 -7.59 -16.92
C SER A 16 44.14 -8.51 -16.69
N ALA A 17 44.31 -9.76 -16.27
CA ALA A 17 43.18 -10.68 -16.05
C ALA A 17 42.53 -10.56 -14.67
N GLY A 18 43.25 -10.07 -13.67
CA GLY A 18 42.73 -9.93 -12.29
C GLY A 18 41.83 -8.71 -12.06
N VAL A 19 41.98 -7.65 -12.86
CA VAL A 19 41.20 -6.40 -12.67
C VAL A 19 39.82 -6.48 -13.32
N MET A 20 39.64 -7.27 -14.38
CA MET A 20 38.32 -7.43 -15.03
C MET A 20 37.37 -8.36 -14.26
N ALA A 21 37.87 -9.29 -13.43
CA ALA A 21 37.03 -10.17 -12.64
C ALA A 21 36.38 -9.44 -11.45
N PHE A 22 37.03 -8.45 -10.87
CA PHE A 22 36.51 -7.71 -9.72
C PHE A 22 35.44 -6.67 -10.09
N SER A 23 35.38 -6.20 -11.33
CA SER A 23 34.35 -5.27 -11.79
C SER A 23 33.12 -5.96 -12.39
N ALA A 24 33.20 -7.24 -12.75
CA ALA A 24 32.09 -7.98 -13.33
C ALA A 24 31.10 -8.54 -12.29
N ILE A 25 31.57 -8.86 -11.09
CA ILE A 25 30.73 -9.47 -10.05
C ILE A 25 29.61 -8.52 -9.55
N PRO A 26 29.86 -7.24 -9.20
CA PRO A 26 28.77 -6.34 -8.80
C PRO A 26 27.77 -6.07 -9.92
N VAL A 27 28.23 -5.92 -11.18
CA VAL A 27 27.33 -5.69 -12.33
C VAL A 27 26.42 -6.90 -12.58
N MET A 28 26.92 -8.12 -12.43
CA MET A 28 26.08 -9.33 -12.53
C MET A 28 25.10 -9.45 -11.37
N ALA A 29 25.49 -9.09 -10.15
CA ALA A 29 24.59 -9.12 -9.00
C ALA A 29 23.45 -8.10 -9.14
N ASP A 30 23.75 -6.89 -9.63
CA ASP A 30 22.75 -5.85 -9.88
C ASP A 30 21.78 -6.25 -11.00
N SER A 31 22.25 -6.92 -12.07
CA SER A 31 21.38 -7.40 -13.13
C SER A 31 20.45 -8.51 -12.66
N LEU A 32 20.94 -9.46 -11.88
CA LEU A 32 20.14 -10.55 -11.32
C LEU A 32 19.08 -10.03 -10.32
N HIS A 33 19.42 -9.02 -9.53
CA HIS A 33 18.47 -8.37 -8.64
C HIS A 33 17.37 -7.65 -9.43
N ALA A 34 17.74 -6.92 -10.48
CA ALA A 34 16.79 -6.20 -11.34
C ALA A 34 15.84 -7.15 -12.08
N GLU A 35 16.36 -8.27 -12.60
CA GLU A 35 15.53 -9.31 -13.25
C GLU A 35 14.56 -9.97 -12.28
N ALA A 36 15.01 -10.28 -11.06
CA ALA A 36 14.14 -10.85 -10.05
C ALA A 36 13.06 -9.86 -9.57
N GLN A 37 13.38 -8.56 -9.48
CA GLN A 37 12.37 -7.54 -9.17
C GLN A 37 11.34 -7.43 -10.29
N GLN A 38 11.77 -7.45 -11.55
CA GLN A 38 10.86 -7.47 -12.69
C GLN A 38 9.92 -8.68 -12.66
N GLN A 39 10.45 -9.88 -12.39
CA GLN A 39 9.64 -11.11 -12.26
C GLN A 39 8.66 -11.03 -11.08
N LEU A 40 9.04 -10.40 -9.97
CA LEU A 40 8.17 -10.19 -8.84
C LEU A 40 7.01 -9.26 -9.19
N ASN A 41 7.29 -8.16 -9.90
CA ASN A 41 6.29 -7.20 -10.36
C ASN A 41 5.32 -7.80 -11.40
N GLU A 42 5.76 -8.76 -12.21
CA GLU A 42 4.89 -9.49 -13.14
C GLU A 42 3.78 -10.29 -12.44
N GLN A 43 3.95 -10.64 -11.18
CA GLN A 43 2.93 -11.35 -10.41
C GLN A 43 1.69 -10.49 -10.14
N ASP A 44 1.83 -9.17 -10.19
CA ASP A 44 0.75 -8.23 -9.90
C ASP A 44 -0.23 -8.05 -11.08
N VAL A 45 0.10 -8.53 -12.28
CA VAL A 45 -0.73 -8.37 -13.50
C VAL A 45 -2.18 -8.75 -13.27
N LYS A 46 -2.47 -9.92 -12.68
CA LYS A 46 -3.86 -10.39 -12.47
C LYS A 46 -4.58 -9.55 -11.42
N ALA A 47 -3.90 -9.17 -10.35
CA ALA A 47 -4.45 -8.34 -9.29
C ALA A 47 -4.83 -6.94 -9.82
N VAL A 48 -3.91 -6.31 -10.56
CA VAL A 48 -4.13 -5.01 -11.19
C VAL A 48 -5.25 -5.07 -12.22
N LEU A 49 -5.26 -6.07 -13.11
CA LEU A 49 -6.33 -6.24 -14.10
C LEU A 49 -7.69 -6.40 -13.44
N TRP A 50 -7.77 -7.15 -12.34
CA TRP A 50 -9.01 -7.32 -11.59
C TRP A 50 -9.51 -6.00 -11.01
N MET A 51 -8.63 -5.20 -10.40
CA MET A 51 -9.00 -3.88 -9.88
C MET A 51 -9.43 -2.92 -11.01
N GLN A 52 -8.70 -2.89 -12.12
CA GLN A 52 -8.96 -1.93 -13.21
C GLN A 52 -10.13 -2.29 -14.11
N ARG A 53 -10.47 -3.59 -14.26
CA ARG A 53 -11.37 -4.07 -15.32
C ARG A 53 -12.56 -4.90 -14.85
N ALA A 54 -12.50 -5.50 -13.65
CA ALA A 54 -13.57 -6.35 -13.20
C ALA A 54 -14.79 -5.56 -12.72
N ALA A 55 -15.97 -5.95 -13.19
CA ALA A 55 -17.23 -5.42 -12.69
C ALA A 55 -17.45 -5.80 -11.22
N GLU A 56 -16.93 -6.94 -10.80
CA GLU A 56 -16.95 -7.45 -9.42
C GLU A 56 -16.21 -6.51 -8.48
N TYR A 57 -15.04 -6.01 -8.86
CA TYR A 57 -14.29 -5.01 -8.07
C TYR A 57 -15.11 -3.74 -7.86
N ARG A 58 -15.69 -3.20 -8.94
CA ARG A 58 -16.56 -2.02 -8.85
C ARG A 58 -17.78 -2.28 -7.96
N ALA A 59 -18.39 -3.47 -8.08
CA ALA A 59 -19.52 -3.85 -7.25
C ALA A 59 -19.14 -3.94 -5.77
N LEU A 60 -17.96 -4.46 -5.43
CA LEU A 60 -17.44 -4.49 -4.05
C LEU A 60 -17.19 -3.09 -3.50
N CYS A 61 -16.65 -2.16 -4.29
CA CYS A 61 -16.51 -0.76 -3.88
C CYS A 61 -17.88 -0.13 -3.56
N TYR A 62 -18.85 -0.26 -4.47
CA TYR A 62 -20.22 0.24 -4.22
C TYR A 62 -20.87 -0.44 -3.00
N GLN A 63 -20.67 -1.75 -2.83
CA GLN A 63 -21.19 -2.48 -1.67
C GLN A 63 -20.61 -1.92 -0.37
N ALA A 64 -19.29 -1.67 -0.30
CA ALA A 64 -18.63 -1.10 0.86
C ALA A 64 -19.22 0.28 1.22
N TYR A 65 -19.34 1.18 0.25
CA TYR A 65 -19.92 2.51 0.50
C TYR A 65 -21.42 2.46 0.83
N ASN A 66 -22.20 1.57 0.22
CA ASN A 66 -23.63 1.40 0.53
C ASN A 66 -23.85 0.88 1.94
N ILE A 67 -22.99 -0.03 2.41
CA ILE A 67 -23.04 -0.52 3.80
C ILE A 67 -22.67 0.64 4.75
N ALA A 68 -21.54 1.32 4.49
CA ALA A 68 -21.14 2.47 5.29
C ALA A 68 -22.23 3.55 5.37
N TRP A 69 -22.92 3.82 4.27
CA TRP A 69 -24.01 4.80 4.22
C TRP A 69 -25.14 4.45 5.20
N ARG A 70 -25.59 3.19 5.24
CA ARG A 70 -26.66 2.75 6.14
C ARG A 70 -26.30 2.94 7.61
N GLU A 71 -25.07 2.59 7.97
CA GLU A 71 -24.58 2.75 9.35
C GLU A 71 -24.50 4.25 9.75
N ILE A 72 -24.10 5.11 8.81
CA ILE A 72 -24.05 6.56 9.02
C ILE A 72 -25.47 7.13 9.17
N GLU A 73 -26.42 6.79 8.29
CA GLU A 73 -27.83 7.24 8.40
C GLU A 73 -28.42 6.82 9.75
N GLU A 74 -28.19 5.58 10.17
CA GLU A 74 -28.67 5.08 11.45
C GLU A 74 -28.07 5.83 12.64
N ALA A 75 -26.74 6.06 12.60
CA ALA A 75 -26.05 6.82 13.65
C ALA A 75 -26.53 8.28 13.73
N VAL A 76 -26.71 8.95 12.58
CA VAL A 76 -27.24 10.32 12.50
C VAL A 76 -28.67 10.40 13.06
N ALA A 77 -29.53 9.43 12.70
CA ALA A 77 -30.91 9.38 13.20
C ALA A 77 -31.00 9.19 14.73
N LYS A 78 -30.02 8.49 15.32
CA LYS A 78 -29.94 8.25 16.78
C LYS A 78 -29.16 9.34 17.53
N HIS A 79 -28.51 10.26 16.84
CA HIS A 79 -27.63 11.26 17.45
C HIS A 79 -28.41 12.25 18.29
N LYS A 80 -27.98 12.46 19.52
CA LYS A 80 -28.66 13.36 20.46
C LYS A 80 -28.02 14.73 20.48
N ALA A 81 -28.84 15.78 20.60
CA ALA A 81 -28.34 17.12 20.77
C ALA A 81 -27.47 17.25 22.04
N GLY A 82 -26.31 17.91 21.91
CA GLY A 82 -25.34 18.06 22.99
C GLY A 82 -24.33 16.91 23.13
N SER A 83 -24.48 15.80 22.36
CA SER A 83 -23.46 14.77 22.26
C SER A 83 -22.24 15.25 21.44
N ARG A 84 -21.11 14.55 21.55
CA ARG A 84 -19.95 14.82 20.70
C ARG A 84 -20.33 14.72 19.22
N PRO A 85 -19.80 15.58 18.33
CA PRO A 85 -20.12 15.52 16.92
C PRO A 85 -19.72 14.17 16.31
N LEU A 86 -20.52 13.69 15.36
CA LEU A 86 -20.24 12.46 14.64
C LEU A 86 -19.13 12.66 13.62
N ALA A 87 -18.31 11.63 13.42
CA ALA A 87 -17.29 11.60 12.38
C ALA A 87 -17.11 10.20 11.81
N ILE A 88 -16.52 10.14 10.61
CA ILE A 88 -15.95 8.93 10.03
C ILE A 88 -14.44 9.11 9.84
N VAL A 89 -13.72 8.02 9.87
CA VAL A 89 -12.29 7.94 9.52
C VAL A 89 -12.14 7.12 8.25
N VAL A 90 -11.44 7.67 7.27
CA VAL A 90 -11.26 7.06 5.96
C VAL A 90 -9.77 7.07 5.61
N ASP A 91 -9.22 5.94 5.18
CA ASP A 91 -7.92 5.91 4.52
C ASP A 91 -8.01 6.54 3.12
N VAL A 92 -6.89 6.77 2.47
CA VAL A 92 -6.83 7.47 1.18
C VAL A 92 -6.51 6.50 0.05
N ASP A 93 -5.36 5.84 0.13
CA ASP A 93 -4.79 5.06 -0.95
C ASP A 93 -5.51 3.72 -1.09
N ASP A 94 -6.01 3.41 -2.29
CA ASP A 94 -6.83 2.23 -2.61
C ASP A 94 -8.08 2.03 -1.72
N THR A 95 -8.43 3.11 -1.04
CA THR A 95 -9.68 3.26 -0.28
C THR A 95 -10.61 4.27 -0.93
N ILE A 96 -10.11 5.46 -1.29
CA ILE A 96 -10.86 6.50 -2.01
C ILE A 96 -10.15 6.97 -3.28
N LEU A 97 -8.83 6.79 -3.39
CA LEU A 97 -8.02 7.05 -4.58
C LEU A 97 -7.52 5.73 -5.18
N ASP A 98 -7.62 5.59 -6.49
CA ASP A 98 -7.12 4.46 -7.27
C ASP A 98 -5.63 4.65 -7.59
N ASN A 99 -4.75 3.82 -7.02
CA ASN A 99 -3.33 3.81 -7.30
C ASN A 99 -2.91 2.67 -8.25
N THR A 100 -3.86 1.94 -8.83
CA THR A 100 -3.55 0.86 -9.78
C THR A 100 -2.74 1.31 -11.00
N PRO A 101 -2.83 2.57 -11.50
CA PRO A 101 -1.94 3.03 -12.57
C PRO A 101 -0.47 3.04 -12.17
N LEU A 102 -0.14 3.40 -10.92
CA LEU A 102 1.23 3.32 -10.40
C LEU A 102 1.72 1.86 -10.38
N ILE A 103 0.94 0.94 -9.79
CA ILE A 103 1.31 -0.47 -9.71
C ILE A 103 1.44 -1.08 -11.11
N SER A 104 0.50 -0.78 -12.01
CA SER A 104 0.53 -1.17 -13.41
C SER A 104 1.81 -0.69 -14.13
N GLY A 105 2.25 0.53 -13.85
CA GLY A 105 3.48 1.10 -14.40
C GLY A 105 4.76 0.39 -13.93
N CYS A 106 4.70 -0.34 -12.81
CA CYS A 106 5.81 -1.15 -12.32
C CYS A 106 5.88 -2.54 -12.96
N VAL A 107 4.77 -3.07 -13.48
CA VAL A 107 4.73 -4.38 -14.17
C VAL A 107 5.70 -4.39 -15.35
N GLY A 108 6.48 -5.45 -15.50
CA GLY A 108 7.49 -5.58 -16.53
C GLY A 108 8.74 -4.70 -16.32
N THR A 109 8.83 -3.99 -15.22
CA THR A 109 9.97 -3.13 -14.86
C THR A 109 10.62 -3.57 -13.55
N LYS A 110 11.80 -3.02 -13.25
CA LYS A 110 12.49 -3.19 -11.97
C LYS A 110 12.09 -2.17 -10.91
N TRP A 111 11.15 -1.29 -11.18
CA TRP A 111 10.77 -0.22 -10.27
C TRP A 111 10.01 -0.74 -9.05
N LEU A 112 10.23 -0.08 -7.92
CA LEU A 112 9.53 -0.35 -6.68
C LEU A 112 8.45 0.73 -6.49
N ALA A 113 7.18 0.34 -6.50
CA ALA A 113 6.06 1.27 -6.40
C ALA A 113 6.10 2.11 -5.11
N HIS A 114 6.56 1.52 -4.01
CA HIS A 114 6.53 2.14 -2.68
C HIS A 114 7.75 2.98 -2.29
N ASP A 115 8.69 3.20 -3.22
CA ASP A 115 9.86 4.05 -3.01
C ASP A 115 9.68 5.40 -3.74
N GLU A 116 10.64 5.77 -4.59
CA GLU A 116 10.64 7.06 -5.30
C GLU A 116 9.41 7.25 -6.20
N GLN A 117 8.89 6.15 -6.79
CA GLN A 117 7.74 6.19 -7.68
C GLN A 117 6.46 6.61 -6.96
N TRP A 118 6.29 6.24 -5.68
CA TRP A 118 5.11 6.65 -4.90
C TRP A 118 5.03 8.16 -4.73
N SER A 119 6.14 8.79 -4.34
CA SER A 119 6.18 10.24 -4.21
C SER A 119 6.00 10.95 -5.55
N ALA A 120 6.66 10.46 -6.63
CA ALA A 120 6.46 10.97 -7.99
C ALA A 120 4.99 10.89 -8.42
N TRP A 121 4.33 9.74 -8.20
CA TRP A 121 2.90 9.56 -8.48
C TRP A 121 2.02 10.54 -7.70
N CYS A 122 2.31 10.77 -6.41
CA CYS A 122 1.60 11.76 -5.62
C CYS A 122 1.75 13.17 -6.23
N HIS A 123 2.96 13.55 -6.64
CA HIS A 123 3.24 14.86 -7.22
C HIS A 123 2.65 15.06 -8.63
N ASP A 124 2.44 13.98 -9.38
CA ASP A 124 1.73 14.00 -10.66
C ASP A 124 0.22 14.25 -10.51
N GLU A 125 -0.34 14.02 -9.32
CA GLU A 125 -1.75 14.26 -8.98
C GLU A 125 -2.75 13.56 -9.92
N GLN A 126 -2.35 12.44 -10.53
CA GLN A 126 -3.15 11.71 -11.53
C GLN A 126 -4.05 10.63 -10.94
N ALA A 127 -3.94 10.35 -9.65
CA ALA A 127 -4.85 9.39 -9.02
C ALA A 127 -6.30 9.84 -9.18
N GLU A 128 -7.14 8.93 -9.66
CA GLU A 128 -8.58 9.12 -9.84
C GLU A 128 -9.37 8.51 -8.68
N PRO A 129 -10.65 8.86 -8.48
CA PRO A 129 -11.41 8.33 -7.36
C PRO A 129 -11.78 6.86 -7.58
N MET A 130 -11.80 6.12 -6.49
CA MET A 130 -12.43 4.80 -6.44
C MET A 130 -13.92 4.87 -6.81
N PRO A 131 -14.48 3.82 -7.44
CA PRO A 131 -15.88 3.81 -7.85
C PRO A 131 -16.86 4.10 -6.70
N GLY A 132 -17.55 5.24 -6.74
CA GLY A 132 -18.53 5.67 -5.75
C GLY A 132 -17.98 6.48 -4.56
N ALA A 133 -16.66 6.66 -4.46
CA ALA A 133 -16.04 7.32 -3.30
C ALA A 133 -16.44 8.80 -3.16
N VAL A 134 -16.45 9.55 -4.25
CA VAL A 134 -16.75 10.99 -4.23
C VAL A 134 -18.21 11.22 -3.86
N GLU A 135 -19.13 10.51 -4.51
CA GLU A 135 -20.58 10.62 -4.27
C GLU A 135 -20.91 10.25 -2.83
N PHE A 136 -20.30 9.18 -2.32
CA PHE A 136 -20.48 8.74 -0.93
C PHE A 136 -20.02 9.81 0.06
N LEU A 137 -18.78 10.29 -0.05
CA LEU A 137 -18.23 11.26 0.91
C LEU A 137 -18.92 12.62 0.81
N GLN A 138 -19.35 13.05 -0.38
CA GLN A 138 -20.19 14.26 -0.51
C GLN A 138 -21.57 14.08 0.13
N ALA A 139 -22.15 12.88 0.11
CA ALA A 139 -23.38 12.59 0.81
C ALA A 139 -23.20 12.65 2.33
N VAL A 140 -22.11 12.09 2.85
CA VAL A 140 -21.73 12.17 4.28
C VAL A 140 -21.55 13.63 4.73
N ASP A 141 -20.87 14.44 3.93
CA ASP A 141 -20.66 15.88 4.21
C ASP A 141 -22.00 16.63 4.32
N ARG A 142 -22.96 16.35 3.46
CA ARG A 142 -24.30 16.95 3.52
C ARG A 142 -25.07 16.63 4.81
N LEU A 143 -24.76 15.53 5.48
CA LEU A 143 -25.31 15.18 6.80
C LEU A 143 -24.65 15.93 7.96
N GLY A 144 -23.59 16.71 7.70
CA GLY A 144 -22.81 17.40 8.72
C GLY A 144 -21.90 16.49 9.54
N VAL A 145 -21.63 15.28 9.07
CA VAL A 145 -20.69 14.34 9.70
C VAL A 145 -19.26 14.75 9.37
N GLY A 146 -18.38 14.76 10.37
CA GLY A 146 -16.95 15.04 10.16
C GLY A 146 -16.27 13.93 9.37
N ILE A 147 -15.41 14.28 8.41
CA ILE A 147 -14.66 13.32 7.61
C ILE A 147 -13.16 13.53 7.88
N PHE A 148 -12.50 12.50 8.41
CA PHE A 148 -11.06 12.52 8.67
C PHE A 148 -10.35 11.52 7.76
N TYR A 149 -9.46 12.03 6.92
CA TYR A 149 -8.62 11.25 6.01
C TYR A 149 -7.31 10.91 6.73
N ILE A 150 -7.06 9.62 7.00
CA ILE A 150 -5.87 9.17 7.74
C ILE A 150 -5.01 8.29 6.86
N THR A 151 -4.04 8.88 6.14
CA THR A 151 -3.24 8.22 5.10
C THR A 151 -1.85 7.80 5.57
N GLY A 152 -1.26 6.80 4.88
CA GLY A 152 0.15 6.42 4.96
C GLY A 152 1.11 7.42 4.33
N ARG A 153 0.64 8.35 3.49
CA ARG A 153 1.47 9.37 2.83
C ARG A 153 2.19 10.25 3.85
N GLU A 154 3.40 10.67 3.53
CA GLU A 154 4.29 11.33 4.47
C GLU A 154 4.27 12.86 4.36
N ALA A 155 4.20 13.54 5.49
CA ALA A 155 4.36 14.99 5.55
C ALA A 155 5.78 15.35 6.08
N PRO A 156 6.36 16.46 5.56
CA PRO A 156 5.74 17.46 4.66
C PRO A 156 5.78 17.08 3.17
N GLN A 157 6.52 16.05 2.78
CA GLN A 157 6.88 15.70 1.41
C GLN A 157 5.66 15.57 0.48
N ASP A 158 4.64 14.80 0.88
CA ASP A 158 3.47 14.50 0.05
C ASP A 158 2.23 15.31 0.45
N GLU A 159 2.35 16.29 1.37
CA GLU A 159 1.18 16.97 1.94
C GLU A 159 0.45 17.81 0.89
N GLU A 160 1.16 18.67 0.18
CA GLU A 160 0.55 19.60 -0.75
C GLU A 160 -0.03 18.90 -1.99
N CYS A 161 0.67 17.93 -2.58
CA CYS A 161 0.14 17.17 -3.72
C CYS A 161 -1.09 16.35 -3.33
N SER A 162 -1.11 15.72 -2.15
CA SER A 162 -2.28 15.00 -1.65
C SER A 162 -3.48 15.92 -1.50
N LEU A 163 -3.31 17.09 -0.87
CA LEU A 163 -4.39 18.06 -0.70
C LEU A 163 -4.92 18.59 -2.04
N ARG A 164 -4.04 18.87 -3.02
CA ARG A 164 -4.44 19.33 -4.35
C ARG A 164 -5.20 18.25 -5.12
N ASN A 165 -4.70 17.00 -5.13
CA ASN A 165 -5.36 15.90 -5.81
C ASN A 165 -6.77 15.67 -5.25
N LEU A 166 -6.93 15.57 -3.92
CA LEU A 166 -8.23 15.39 -3.29
C LEU A 166 -9.19 16.55 -3.57
N LYS A 167 -8.71 17.81 -3.55
CA LYS A 167 -9.52 18.99 -3.91
C LYS A 167 -9.93 18.99 -5.37
N ARG A 168 -9.00 18.67 -6.31
CA ARG A 168 -9.29 18.55 -7.74
C ARG A 168 -10.44 17.57 -7.99
N LEU A 169 -10.46 16.48 -7.27
CA LEU A 169 -11.48 15.44 -7.35
C LEU A 169 -12.76 15.75 -6.56
N LYS A 170 -12.84 16.94 -5.92
CA LYS A 170 -14.01 17.42 -5.16
C LYS A 170 -14.37 16.58 -3.94
N PHE A 171 -13.39 15.96 -3.32
CA PHE A 171 -13.58 15.38 -2.00
C PHE A 171 -13.87 16.47 -0.97
N PRO A 172 -14.83 16.27 -0.06
CA PRO A 172 -15.24 17.29 0.89
C PRO A 172 -14.26 17.44 2.05
N GLN A 173 -14.33 18.57 2.78
CA GLN A 173 -13.60 18.85 4.02
C GLN A 173 -12.05 18.76 3.90
N ILE A 174 -11.48 18.93 2.69
CA ILE A 174 -10.04 18.81 2.47
C ILE A 174 -9.28 20.00 3.05
N SER A 175 -8.60 19.75 4.17
CA SER A 175 -7.74 20.71 4.86
C SER A 175 -6.69 19.98 5.70
N LYS A 176 -5.63 20.70 6.16
CA LYS A 176 -4.61 20.12 7.06
C LYS A 176 -5.17 19.66 8.42
N LYS A 177 -6.37 20.11 8.81
CA LYS A 177 -7.07 19.63 10.00
C LYS A 177 -7.72 18.27 9.79
N HIS A 178 -8.22 18.02 8.60
CA HIS A 178 -8.99 16.81 8.27
C HIS A 178 -8.17 15.74 7.55
N VAL A 179 -7.07 16.11 6.87
CA VAL A 179 -6.15 15.17 6.24
C VAL A 179 -4.94 14.95 7.15
N LEU A 180 -4.95 13.83 7.86
CA LEU A 180 -3.94 13.49 8.87
C LEU A 180 -2.89 12.57 8.25
N MET A 181 -1.76 13.14 7.87
CA MET A 181 -0.67 12.45 7.21
C MET A 181 0.30 11.79 8.19
N LYS A 182 1.05 10.80 7.73
CA LYS A 182 2.12 10.17 8.49
C LYS A 182 3.23 11.19 8.77
N LYS A 183 3.70 11.24 10.02
CA LYS A 183 4.87 12.03 10.47
C LYS A 183 5.68 11.17 11.43
N LEU A 184 6.93 11.56 11.69
CA LEU A 184 7.74 10.93 12.72
C LEU A 184 6.97 10.92 14.05
N ASN A 185 6.88 9.75 14.70
CA ASN A 185 6.15 9.56 15.95
C ASN A 185 4.62 9.83 15.92
N PHE A 186 4.02 9.93 14.73
CA PHE A 186 2.58 10.15 14.56
C PHE A 186 1.93 9.02 13.73
N SER A 187 1.92 7.82 14.30
CA SER A 187 1.34 6.60 13.71
C SER A 187 -0.18 6.66 13.52
N LYS A 188 -0.77 5.78 12.69
CA LYS A 188 -2.24 5.69 12.51
C LYS A 188 -2.99 5.58 13.84
N PRO A 189 -2.62 4.73 14.82
CA PRO A 189 -3.27 4.68 16.14
C PRO A 189 -3.29 6.01 16.90
N LYS A 190 -2.21 6.79 16.84
CA LYS A 190 -2.18 8.12 17.47
C LYS A 190 -3.14 9.11 16.78
N ARG A 191 -3.27 9.01 15.46
CA ARG A 191 -4.20 9.84 14.69
C ARG A 191 -5.65 9.44 14.93
N PHE A 192 -5.95 8.15 15.05
CA PHE A 192 -7.27 7.66 15.50
C PHE A 192 -7.62 8.22 16.88
N ALA A 193 -6.68 8.13 17.84
CA ALA A 193 -6.89 8.66 19.19
C ALA A 193 -7.17 10.18 19.20
N LEU A 194 -6.50 10.94 18.30
CA LEU A 194 -6.73 12.37 18.16
C LEU A 194 -8.17 12.67 17.72
N VAL A 195 -8.68 11.96 16.71
CA VAL A 195 -10.05 12.13 16.23
C VAL A 195 -11.06 11.68 17.30
N ASN A 196 -10.85 10.51 17.89
CA ASN A 196 -11.74 9.95 18.93
C ASN A 196 -11.84 10.81 20.20
N LYS A 197 -10.88 11.72 20.44
CA LYS A 197 -10.94 12.64 21.57
C LYS A 197 -12.10 13.64 21.45
N ASP A 198 -12.30 14.17 20.26
CA ASP A 198 -13.23 15.29 20.04
C ASP A 198 -14.51 14.85 19.30
N TYR A 199 -14.50 13.69 18.66
CA TYR A 199 -15.61 13.17 17.85
C TYR A 199 -16.06 11.79 18.33
N ASP A 200 -17.32 11.47 18.06
CA ASP A 200 -17.85 10.11 18.13
C ASP A 200 -17.70 9.48 16.74
N VAL A 201 -16.69 8.61 16.60
CA VAL A 201 -16.36 7.99 15.31
C VAL A 201 -17.29 6.83 15.05
N ILE A 202 -18.20 7.01 14.08
CA ILE A 202 -19.21 6.03 13.66
C ILE A 202 -18.53 4.80 13.08
N LEU A 203 -17.64 5.01 12.06
CA LEU A 203 -16.97 3.92 11.37
C LEU A 203 -15.58 4.32 10.87
N TYR A 204 -14.80 3.30 10.54
CA TYR A 204 -13.49 3.39 9.92
C TYR A 204 -13.54 2.66 8.56
N MET A 205 -12.93 3.28 7.52
CA MET A 205 -12.85 2.72 6.18
C MET A 205 -11.40 2.62 5.74
N GLY A 206 -11.03 1.52 5.10
CA GLY A 206 -9.69 1.30 4.59
C GLY A 206 -9.59 0.03 3.75
N ASP A 207 -8.48 -0.15 3.06
CA ASP A 207 -8.14 -1.37 2.30
C ASP A 207 -7.23 -2.31 3.11
N SER A 208 -6.69 -1.83 4.23
CA SER A 208 -5.78 -2.58 5.09
C SER A 208 -6.29 -2.72 6.52
N MET A 209 -5.98 -3.84 7.16
CA MET A 209 -6.30 -4.06 8.58
C MET A 209 -5.66 -3.01 9.52
N THR A 210 -4.63 -2.30 9.08
CA THR A 210 -4.00 -1.19 9.84
C THR A 210 -4.80 0.11 9.81
N ASP A 211 -5.86 0.18 9.01
CA ASP A 211 -6.78 1.31 8.92
C ASP A 211 -7.85 1.29 10.01
N PHE A 212 -7.86 0.22 10.76
CA PHE A 212 -8.77 0.02 11.89
C PHE A 212 -8.03 0.07 13.23
N PRO A 213 -8.64 0.60 14.31
CA PRO A 213 -8.02 0.68 15.62
C PRO A 213 -7.96 -0.68 16.36
N LEU A 214 -7.66 -1.75 15.64
CA LEU A 214 -7.66 -3.14 16.13
C LEU A 214 -6.30 -3.58 16.68
N GLY A 215 -5.25 -2.77 16.51
CA GLY A 215 -3.90 -3.12 16.96
C GLY A 215 -3.27 -4.29 16.23
N VAL A 216 -3.67 -4.52 14.97
CA VAL A 216 -3.22 -5.64 14.15
C VAL A 216 -1.70 -5.62 13.96
N LYS A 217 -1.06 -6.73 14.29
CA LYS A 217 0.40 -6.95 14.23
C LYS A 217 0.69 -8.41 13.88
N GLY A 218 1.97 -8.71 13.70
CA GLY A 218 2.43 -10.08 13.54
C GLY A 218 2.26 -10.66 12.14
N LEU A 219 2.36 -11.97 12.04
CA LEU A 219 2.23 -12.72 10.81
C LEU A 219 0.76 -12.92 10.43
N TRP A 220 0.53 -13.50 9.26
CA TRP A 220 -0.81 -13.64 8.71
C TRP A 220 -1.78 -14.43 9.60
N GLN A 221 -1.29 -15.43 10.37
CA GLN A 221 -2.11 -16.19 11.31
C GLN A 221 -2.67 -15.27 12.41
N GLU A 222 -1.79 -14.49 13.07
CA GLU A 222 -2.19 -13.56 14.13
C GLU A 222 -3.13 -12.47 13.61
N ARG A 223 -2.94 -12.04 12.36
CA ARG A 223 -3.84 -11.09 11.69
C ARG A 223 -5.22 -11.70 11.47
N ASN A 224 -5.29 -12.97 11.02
CA ASN A 224 -6.54 -13.69 10.87
C ASN A 224 -7.25 -13.89 12.20
N ASP A 225 -6.54 -14.27 13.26
CA ASP A 225 -7.09 -14.42 14.62
C ASP A 225 -7.75 -13.12 15.12
N ILE A 226 -7.10 -11.97 14.87
CA ILE A 226 -7.68 -10.66 15.19
C ILE A 226 -8.90 -10.38 14.32
N THR A 227 -8.85 -10.69 13.03
CA THR A 227 -10.00 -10.52 12.12
C THR A 227 -11.20 -11.33 12.60
N ASP A 228 -11.00 -12.60 12.93
CA ASP A 228 -12.05 -13.49 13.42
C ASP A 228 -12.65 -13.03 14.77
N LYS A 229 -11.80 -12.47 15.64
CA LYS A 229 -12.25 -11.89 16.91
C LYS A 229 -13.24 -10.73 16.73
N PHE A 230 -13.08 -9.94 15.68
CA PHE A 230 -13.91 -8.77 15.39
C PHE A 230 -14.85 -8.98 14.20
N LYS A 231 -15.14 -10.23 13.82
CA LYS A 231 -15.93 -10.58 12.62
C LYS A 231 -17.28 -9.88 12.55
N ASP A 232 -17.95 -9.67 13.69
CA ASP A 232 -19.28 -9.07 13.78
C ASP A 232 -19.24 -7.52 13.64
N GLU A 233 -18.06 -6.91 13.67
CA GLU A 233 -17.87 -5.47 13.49
C GLU A 233 -17.60 -5.08 12.02
N TYR A 234 -17.27 -6.05 11.16
CA TYR A 234 -17.10 -5.77 9.73
C TYR A 234 -18.47 -5.58 9.07
N GLY A 235 -18.58 -4.50 8.31
CA GLY A 235 -19.86 -4.06 7.75
C GLY A 235 -20.68 -3.19 8.69
N VAL A 236 -20.27 -3.04 9.97
CA VAL A 236 -20.91 -2.17 10.96
C VAL A 236 -19.99 -1.00 11.31
N LYS A 237 -18.83 -1.30 11.88
CA LYS A 237 -17.85 -0.30 12.32
C LYS A 237 -16.60 -0.25 11.44
N TYR A 238 -16.25 -1.36 10.84
CA TYR A 238 -15.08 -1.50 9.98
C TYR A 238 -15.51 -1.86 8.57
N ILE A 239 -15.24 -0.97 7.62
CA ILE A 239 -15.59 -1.12 6.22
C ILE A 239 -14.32 -1.34 5.43
N LEU A 240 -14.11 -2.58 4.96
CA LEU A 240 -12.94 -2.96 4.21
C LEU A 240 -13.20 -2.86 2.70
N LEU A 241 -12.30 -2.21 1.98
CA LEU A 241 -12.24 -2.22 0.52
C LEU A 241 -11.20 -3.26 0.06
N PRO A 242 -11.41 -3.90 -1.10
CA PRO A 242 -10.49 -4.93 -1.57
C PRO A 242 -9.22 -4.33 -2.18
N ASN A 243 -8.04 -4.78 -1.72
CA ASN A 243 -6.75 -4.50 -2.36
C ASN A 243 -5.88 -5.76 -2.42
N PRO A 244 -5.79 -6.44 -3.58
CA PRO A 244 -4.96 -7.62 -3.77
C PRO A 244 -3.52 -7.30 -4.23
N THR A 245 -3.16 -6.03 -4.45
CA THR A 245 -1.89 -5.67 -5.08
C THR A 245 -0.75 -5.49 -4.09
N TYR A 246 -1.01 -4.93 -2.91
CA TYR A 246 -0.01 -4.72 -1.86
C TYR A 246 -0.67 -4.55 -0.50
N GLY A 247 0.13 -4.53 0.56
CA GLY A 247 -0.36 -4.16 1.88
C GLY A 247 0.18 -5.02 3.01
N GLY A 248 -0.38 -4.80 4.19
CA GLY A 248 0.01 -5.55 5.38
C GLY A 248 -0.25 -7.05 5.28
N TRP A 249 -1.17 -7.48 4.42
CA TRP A 249 -1.44 -8.89 4.16
C TRP A 249 -0.20 -9.59 3.57
N GLU A 250 0.45 -8.96 2.60
CA GLU A 250 1.65 -9.48 1.97
C GLU A 250 2.85 -9.43 2.92
N ASN A 251 3.07 -8.27 3.56
CA ASN A 251 4.17 -8.08 4.50
C ASN A 251 4.10 -9.02 5.72
N SER A 252 2.95 -9.62 5.98
CA SER A 252 2.74 -10.59 7.06
C SER A 252 3.03 -12.04 6.67
N LEU A 253 3.39 -12.32 5.42
CA LEU A 253 3.74 -13.68 4.97
C LEU A 253 4.96 -14.23 5.70
N ALA A 254 5.94 -13.38 5.99
CA ALA A 254 7.12 -13.74 6.77
C ALA A 254 7.66 -12.54 7.56
N ALA A 255 8.39 -12.81 8.65
CA ALA A 255 9.04 -11.75 9.42
C ALA A 255 10.09 -11.03 8.58
N GLY A 256 10.00 -9.70 8.49
CA GLY A 256 10.92 -8.87 7.70
C GLY A 256 10.72 -8.94 6.19
N TYR A 257 9.58 -9.45 5.71
CA TYR A 257 9.27 -9.59 4.29
C TYR A 257 9.47 -8.29 3.50
N ASP A 258 9.10 -7.15 4.06
CA ASP A 258 9.26 -5.82 3.45
C ASP A 258 10.71 -5.49 3.05
N LYS A 259 11.69 -6.06 3.77
CA LYS A 259 13.13 -5.85 3.57
C LYS A 259 13.83 -6.97 2.81
N MET A 260 13.12 -8.03 2.45
CA MET A 260 13.71 -9.16 1.73
C MET A 260 14.05 -8.76 0.29
N PRO A 261 15.15 -9.31 -0.27
CA PRO A 261 15.42 -9.17 -1.70
C PRO A 261 14.33 -9.88 -2.54
N PRO A 262 14.15 -9.48 -3.81
CA PRO A 262 13.06 -10.00 -4.66
C PRO A 262 13.00 -11.52 -4.78
N GLN A 263 14.14 -12.19 -4.84
CA GLN A 263 14.22 -13.65 -4.91
C GLN A 263 13.64 -14.33 -3.65
N GLU A 264 13.93 -13.77 -2.47
CA GLU A 264 13.40 -14.27 -1.21
C GLU A 264 11.91 -14.01 -1.09
N LYS A 265 11.43 -12.84 -1.53
CA LYS A 265 9.99 -12.52 -1.60
C LYS A 265 9.24 -13.50 -2.48
N ASP A 266 9.76 -13.82 -3.68
CA ASP A 266 9.16 -14.82 -4.57
C ASP A 266 9.10 -16.20 -3.91
N ALA A 267 10.19 -16.63 -3.28
CA ALA A 267 10.23 -17.91 -2.56
C ALA A 267 9.20 -17.97 -1.43
N VAL A 268 9.06 -16.89 -0.63
CA VAL A 268 8.08 -16.79 0.45
C VAL A 268 6.65 -16.82 -0.10
N ARG A 269 6.33 -16.06 -1.17
CA ARG A 269 5.02 -16.08 -1.83
C ARG A 269 4.63 -17.49 -2.27
N ARG A 270 5.55 -18.20 -2.95
CA ARG A 270 5.32 -19.59 -3.42
C ARG A 270 5.16 -20.58 -2.27
N ALA A 271 5.97 -20.48 -1.23
CA ALA A 271 5.88 -21.35 -0.06
C ALA A 271 4.60 -21.15 0.76
N ALA A 272 3.99 -19.95 0.69
CA ALA A 272 2.73 -19.65 1.36
C ALA A 272 1.49 -20.25 0.66
N LEU A 273 1.62 -20.69 -0.60
CA LEU A 273 0.54 -21.33 -1.34
C LEU A 273 0.24 -22.71 -0.75
N GLN A 274 -1.03 -23.09 -0.80
CA GLN A 274 -1.51 -24.42 -0.42
C GLN A 274 -2.01 -25.15 -1.67
N PRO A 275 -1.11 -25.78 -2.43
CA PRO A 275 -1.49 -26.48 -3.64
C PRO A 275 -2.34 -27.73 -3.31
N TRP A 276 -3.32 -28.00 -4.15
CA TRP A 276 -4.01 -29.29 -4.12
C TRP A 276 -3.04 -30.39 -4.52
N GLN A 277 -2.95 -31.41 -3.70
CA GLN A 277 -2.12 -32.60 -3.98
C GLN A 277 -3.01 -33.68 -4.58
N THR A 278 -2.66 -34.14 -5.78
CA THR A 278 -3.29 -35.33 -6.37
C THR A 278 -2.79 -36.59 -5.65
N HIS A 279 -3.67 -37.55 -5.45
CA HIS A 279 -3.34 -38.80 -4.75
C HIS A 279 -2.47 -39.76 -5.62
N ASP A 280 -2.09 -39.34 -6.83
CA ASP A 280 -1.43 -40.19 -7.85
C ASP A 280 0.07 -39.83 -8.09
N GLU A 281 0.72 -39.08 -7.18
CA GLU A 281 2.17 -38.82 -7.21
C GLU A 281 2.86 -39.37 -5.97
#